data_91d0e25d77a5828f99f82220104113cd
#
_entry.id   91d0e25d77a5828f99f82220104113cd
#
_cell.length_a   1.000
_cell.length_b   1.000
_cell.length_c   1.000
_cell.angle_alpha   90.00
_cell.angle_beta   90.00
_cell.angle_gamma   90.00
#
_symmetry.space_group_name_H-M   'P 1'
#
loop_
_entity.id
_entity.type
_entity.pdbx_description
1 polymer ?
#
loop_
_entity_poly.entity_id
_entity_poly.type
_entity_poly.pdbx_seq_one_letter_code
_entity_poly.pdbx_strand_id
1 'polypeptide(L)'
;MIMRDLALAAIKGDPFTIDAKVYAPNEVVYAKDVALAINLACQAKNPKQRTYNAGSGVVTGPEDLARIVKELAPNIDVKVTGSNAEGSSKSAPLDLSVSKTELGYMPKYPLKEALRDYMEELWADGARG
;
A
#
# COMPACT_ATOMS: atom_id res chain seq x y z
N MET A 1 -6.16 6.60 9.57
CA MET A 1 -5.63 6.25 8.22
C MET A 1 -5.97 4.81 7.97
N ILE A 2 -6.75 4.54 6.94
CA ILE A 2 -7.43 3.24 6.70
C ILE A 2 -6.49 2.01 6.80
N MET A 3 -5.28 2.07 6.26
CA MET A 3 -4.36 0.92 6.28
C MET A 3 -3.94 0.50 7.68
N ARG A 4 -3.68 1.48 8.56
CA ARG A 4 -3.35 1.20 9.97
C ARG A 4 -4.52 0.62 10.73
N ASP A 5 -5.71 1.21 10.55
CA ASP A 5 -6.90 0.78 11.28
C ASP A 5 -7.34 -0.62 10.84
N LEU A 6 -7.25 -0.91 9.53
CA LEU A 6 -7.49 -2.23 8.96
C LEU A 6 -6.48 -3.28 9.46
N ALA A 7 -5.18 -2.93 9.51
CA ALA A 7 -4.15 -3.82 10.02
C ALA A 7 -4.35 -4.14 11.51
N LEU A 8 -4.72 -3.14 12.32
CA LEU A 8 -5.03 -3.34 13.73
C LEU A 8 -6.29 -4.20 13.94
N ALA A 9 -7.34 -3.97 13.15
CA ALA A 9 -8.54 -4.80 13.19
C ALA A 9 -8.21 -6.26 12.81
N ALA A 10 -7.39 -6.46 11.78
CA ALA A 10 -6.96 -7.80 11.37
C ALA A 10 -6.16 -8.53 12.45
N ILE A 11 -5.26 -7.83 13.16
CA ILE A 11 -4.48 -8.38 14.27
C ILE A 11 -5.38 -8.78 15.44
N LYS A 12 -6.40 -7.95 15.76
CA LYS A 12 -7.30 -8.17 16.88
C LYS A 12 -8.43 -9.14 16.55
N GLY A 13 -8.70 -9.40 15.28
CA GLY A 13 -9.86 -10.14 14.81
C GLY A 13 -11.18 -9.33 14.90
N ASP A 14 -11.08 -8.01 14.96
CA ASP A 14 -12.22 -7.11 15.00
C ASP A 14 -12.87 -6.98 13.62
N PRO A 15 -14.19 -6.83 13.50
CA PRO A 15 -14.83 -6.57 12.21
C PRO A 15 -14.38 -5.21 11.65
N PHE A 16 -14.27 -5.11 10.35
CA PHE A 16 -13.87 -3.87 9.67
C PHE A 16 -14.74 -3.60 8.44
N THR A 17 -15.12 -2.34 8.24
CA THR A 17 -15.89 -1.92 7.07
C THR A 17 -15.06 -0.95 6.23
N ILE A 18 -14.90 -1.28 4.95
CA ILE A 18 -14.29 -0.40 3.94
C ILE A 18 -15.41 0.33 3.23
N ASP A 19 -15.52 1.63 3.42
CA ASP A 19 -16.47 2.46 2.68
C ASP A 19 -15.85 2.87 1.34
N ALA A 20 -16.39 2.34 0.24
CA ALA A 20 -15.92 2.63 -1.10
C ALA A 20 -16.15 4.09 -1.53
N LYS A 21 -16.99 4.85 -0.83
CA LYS A 21 -17.13 6.30 -1.05
C LYS A 21 -15.96 7.09 -0.49
N VAL A 22 -15.33 6.57 0.57
CA VAL A 22 -14.19 7.19 1.25
C VAL A 22 -12.87 6.67 0.71
N TYR A 23 -12.79 5.35 0.50
CA TYR A 23 -11.63 4.68 -0.08
C TYR A 23 -11.84 4.42 -1.57
N ALA A 24 -11.50 5.40 -2.39
CA ALA A 24 -11.46 5.21 -3.84
C ALA A 24 -10.24 4.37 -4.25
N PRO A 25 -10.29 3.66 -5.41
CA PRO A 25 -9.12 2.98 -5.95
C PRO A 25 -7.93 3.92 -6.04
N ASN A 26 -6.81 3.55 -5.44
CA ASN A 26 -5.58 4.33 -5.46
C ASN A 26 -4.34 3.45 -5.42
N GLU A 27 -3.21 4.06 -5.72
CA GLU A 27 -1.91 3.41 -5.59
C GLU A 27 -1.40 3.57 -4.16
N VAL A 28 -1.04 2.45 -3.53
CA VAL A 28 -0.44 2.42 -2.21
C VAL A 28 0.99 1.94 -2.33
N VAL A 29 1.93 2.69 -1.78
CA VAL A 29 3.34 2.33 -1.71
C VAL A 29 3.75 2.10 -0.25
N TYR A 30 4.55 1.08 -0.01
CA TYR A 30 5.06 0.77 1.33
C TYR A 30 6.24 1.67 1.70
N ALA A 31 6.31 2.06 2.97
CA ALA A 31 7.34 2.96 3.46
C ALA A 31 8.77 2.44 3.21
N LYS A 32 8.99 1.12 3.27
CA LYS A 32 10.29 0.50 2.98
C LYS A 32 10.67 0.62 1.50
N ASP A 33 9.70 0.60 0.58
CA ASP A 33 9.96 0.85 -0.84
C ASP A 33 10.26 2.33 -1.10
N VAL A 34 9.58 3.24 -0.41
CA VAL A 34 9.92 4.68 -0.47
C VAL A 34 11.33 4.91 0.04
N ALA A 35 11.71 4.32 1.16
CA ALA A 35 13.07 4.40 1.71
C ALA A 35 14.11 3.83 0.73
N LEU A 36 13.79 2.73 0.04
CA LEU A 36 14.65 2.19 -1.01
C LEU A 36 14.85 3.20 -2.15
N ALA A 37 13.76 3.83 -2.62
CA ALA A 37 13.84 4.83 -3.70
C ALA A 37 14.72 6.03 -3.29
N ILE A 38 14.55 6.54 -2.06
CA ILE A 38 15.37 7.63 -1.52
C ILE A 38 16.85 7.22 -1.47
N ASN A 39 17.14 6.03 -0.95
CA ASN A 39 18.51 5.53 -0.85
C ASN A 39 19.16 5.42 -2.23
N LEU A 40 18.47 4.87 -3.22
CA LEU A 40 18.95 4.76 -4.60
C LEU A 40 19.17 6.14 -5.23
N ALA A 41 18.28 7.09 -5.00
CA ALA A 41 18.45 8.47 -5.49
C ALA A 41 19.67 9.16 -4.88
N CYS A 42 19.92 8.96 -3.57
CA CYS A 42 21.10 9.50 -2.89
C CYS A 42 22.43 8.88 -3.41
N GLN A 43 22.39 7.64 -3.86
CA GLN A 43 23.59 6.93 -4.39
C GLN A 43 23.80 7.15 -5.88
N ALA A 44 22.83 7.73 -6.60
CA ALA A 44 22.93 7.97 -8.03
C ALA A 44 24.06 8.95 -8.34
N LYS A 45 25.02 8.53 -9.17
CA LYS A 45 26.21 9.35 -9.50
C LYS A 45 25.90 10.46 -10.50
N ASN A 46 24.99 10.22 -11.45
CA ASN A 46 24.65 11.15 -12.52
C ASN A 46 23.13 11.11 -12.79
N PRO A 47 22.27 11.54 -11.86
CA PRO A 47 20.83 11.57 -12.09
C PRO A 47 20.53 12.62 -13.17
N LYS A 48 19.77 12.22 -14.20
CA LYS A 48 19.39 13.12 -15.29
C LYS A 48 18.15 13.93 -14.97
N GLN A 49 17.35 13.45 -14.03
CA GLN A 49 16.12 14.09 -13.61
C GLN A 49 16.28 14.70 -12.21
N ARG A 50 15.43 15.68 -11.91
CA ARG A 50 15.31 16.28 -10.57
C ARG A 50 14.21 15.64 -9.74
N THR A 51 13.33 14.88 -10.38
CA THR A 51 12.16 14.26 -9.77
C THR A 51 12.03 12.83 -10.27
N TYR A 52 11.78 11.91 -9.36
CA TYR A 52 11.58 10.49 -9.63
C TYR A 52 10.32 10.00 -8.94
N ASN A 53 9.51 9.23 -9.65
CA ASN A 53 8.35 8.58 -9.04
C ASN A 53 8.79 7.39 -8.18
N ALA A 54 8.21 7.31 -6.98
CA ALA A 54 8.37 6.17 -6.09
C ALA A 54 6.97 5.63 -5.74
N GLY A 55 6.55 4.59 -6.41
CA GLY A 55 5.24 3.97 -6.24
C GLY A 55 5.33 2.46 -6.26
N SER A 56 4.18 1.81 -6.13
CA SER A 56 4.06 0.34 -6.28
C SER A 56 3.81 -0.08 -7.72
N GLY A 57 3.36 0.84 -8.57
CA GLY A 57 2.91 0.57 -9.93
C GLY A 57 1.56 -0.13 -10.03
N VAL A 58 0.83 -0.26 -8.91
CA VAL A 58 -0.45 -1.00 -8.85
C VAL A 58 -1.52 -0.17 -8.14
N VAL A 59 -2.66 0.01 -8.79
CA VAL A 59 -3.86 0.60 -8.19
C VAL A 59 -4.67 -0.49 -7.51
N THR A 60 -5.06 -0.28 -6.27
CA THR A 60 -5.86 -1.21 -5.47
C THR A 60 -7.18 -0.58 -5.10
N GLY A 61 -8.28 -1.27 -5.39
CA GLY A 61 -9.63 -0.89 -4.99
C GLY A 61 -10.04 -1.48 -3.65
N PRO A 62 -11.21 -1.06 -3.13
CA PRO A 62 -11.72 -1.54 -1.84
C PRO A 62 -11.96 -3.05 -1.79
N GLU A 63 -12.44 -3.65 -2.87
CA GLU A 63 -12.69 -5.10 -2.98
C GLU A 63 -11.38 -5.90 -2.97
N ASP A 64 -10.36 -5.45 -3.71
CA ASP A 64 -9.04 -6.07 -3.72
C ASP A 64 -8.38 -5.97 -2.34
N LEU A 65 -8.51 -4.81 -1.69
CA LEU A 65 -7.99 -4.62 -0.33
C LEU A 65 -8.67 -5.57 0.66
N ALA A 66 -10.00 -5.70 0.61
CA ALA A 66 -10.74 -6.63 1.44
C ALA A 66 -10.31 -8.09 1.21
N ARG A 67 -10.12 -8.49 -0.05
CA ARG A 67 -9.63 -9.84 -0.42
C ARG A 67 -8.24 -10.09 0.15
N ILE A 68 -7.30 -9.17 -0.03
CA ILE A 68 -5.92 -9.30 0.46
C ILE A 68 -5.89 -9.47 1.99
N VAL A 69 -6.68 -8.67 2.71
CA VAL A 69 -6.72 -8.76 4.17
C VAL A 69 -7.34 -10.07 4.65
N LYS A 70 -8.38 -10.58 3.99
CA LYS A 70 -8.95 -11.90 4.29
C LYS A 70 -7.96 -13.06 4.05
N GLU A 71 -7.09 -12.92 3.07
CA GLU A 71 -6.01 -13.90 2.83
C GLU A 71 -4.95 -13.88 3.95
N LEU A 72 -4.68 -12.72 4.55
CA LEU A 72 -3.72 -12.56 5.65
C LEU A 72 -4.30 -12.92 7.01
N ALA A 73 -5.58 -12.61 7.22
CA ALA A 73 -6.32 -12.85 8.45
C ALA A 73 -7.69 -13.48 8.13
N PRO A 74 -7.76 -14.81 7.90
CA PRO A 74 -8.99 -15.48 7.43
C PRO A 74 -10.21 -15.31 8.35
N ASN A 75 -9.98 -15.04 9.63
CA ASN A 75 -11.02 -14.91 10.63
C ASN A 75 -11.62 -13.49 10.74
N ILE A 76 -11.07 -12.51 10.02
CA ILE A 76 -11.61 -11.15 10.05
C ILE A 76 -12.92 -11.06 9.25
N ASP A 77 -13.92 -10.38 9.81
CA ASP A 77 -15.13 -9.98 9.07
C ASP A 77 -14.90 -8.63 8.41
N VAL A 78 -14.45 -8.65 7.14
CA VAL A 78 -14.28 -7.43 6.32
C VAL A 78 -15.43 -7.30 5.35
N LYS A 79 -16.09 -6.15 5.38
CA LYS A 79 -17.17 -5.77 4.47
C LYS A 79 -16.80 -4.56 3.66
N VAL A 80 -17.19 -4.55 2.39
CA VAL A 80 -17.13 -3.37 1.54
C VAL A 80 -18.54 -2.81 1.43
N THR A 81 -18.71 -1.52 1.67
CA THR A 81 -19.99 -0.80 1.59
C THR A 81 -19.89 0.39 0.64
N GLY A 82 -21.04 0.80 0.13
CA GLY A 82 -21.07 1.88 -0.85
C GLY A 82 -20.60 1.44 -2.23
N SER A 83 -20.61 2.37 -3.15
CA SER A 83 -20.02 2.24 -4.48
C SER A 83 -19.29 3.53 -4.81
N ASN A 84 -18.21 3.45 -5.55
CA ASN A 84 -17.57 4.64 -6.10
C ASN A 84 -18.61 5.40 -6.93
N ALA A 85 -18.71 6.71 -6.73
CA ALA A 85 -19.59 7.55 -7.54
C ALA A 85 -19.25 7.38 -9.01
N GLU A 86 -20.27 7.25 -9.87
CA GLU A 86 -20.07 7.31 -11.31
C GLU A 86 -19.32 8.61 -11.64
N GLY A 87 -18.13 8.49 -12.23
CA GLY A 87 -17.25 9.62 -12.51
C GLY A 87 -16.09 9.83 -11.53
N SER A 88 -15.92 8.97 -10.50
CA SER A 88 -14.67 8.96 -9.75
C SER A 88 -13.51 8.68 -10.70
N SER A 89 -12.54 9.59 -10.73
CA SER A 89 -11.39 9.48 -11.64
C SER A 89 -10.72 8.14 -11.42
N LYS A 90 -10.61 7.34 -12.49
CA LYS A 90 -9.83 6.10 -12.43
C LYS A 90 -8.40 6.51 -12.14
N SER A 91 -7.94 6.26 -10.93
CA SER A 91 -6.55 6.45 -10.57
C SER A 91 -5.69 5.58 -11.49
N ALA A 92 -4.72 6.16 -12.15
CA ALA A 92 -3.71 5.41 -12.90
C ALA A 92 -2.48 5.20 -12.01
N PRO A 93 -1.78 4.08 -12.14
CA PRO A 93 -0.52 3.90 -11.41
C PRO A 93 0.53 4.89 -11.90
N LEU A 94 1.47 5.24 -11.02
CA LEU A 94 2.61 6.07 -11.37
C LEU A 94 3.48 5.37 -12.42
N ASP A 95 3.95 6.13 -13.40
CA ASP A 95 4.98 5.64 -14.32
C ASP A 95 6.33 5.56 -13.60
N LEU A 96 6.83 4.35 -13.43
CA LEU A 96 8.10 4.06 -12.76
C LEU A 96 9.27 3.84 -13.75
N SER A 97 9.04 4.00 -15.06
CA SER A 97 10.04 3.66 -16.09
C SER A 97 11.35 4.42 -15.90
N VAL A 98 11.31 5.71 -15.61
CA VAL A 98 12.49 6.56 -15.38
C VAL A 98 13.19 6.17 -14.08
N SER A 99 12.46 5.97 -12.99
CA SER A 99 13.01 5.54 -11.71
C SER A 99 13.69 4.17 -11.81
N LYS A 100 13.10 3.26 -12.58
CA LYS A 100 13.69 1.95 -12.85
C LYS A 100 14.97 2.07 -13.67
N THR A 101 14.95 2.85 -14.75
CA THR A 101 16.06 2.95 -15.70
C THR A 101 17.26 3.70 -15.11
N GLU A 102 17.00 4.82 -14.41
CA GLU A 102 18.07 5.70 -13.91
C GLU A 102 18.53 5.38 -12.49
N LEU A 103 17.62 4.93 -11.62
CA LEU A 103 17.93 4.61 -10.23
C LEU A 103 17.99 3.11 -9.95
N GLY A 104 17.47 2.26 -10.84
CA GLY A 104 17.30 0.84 -10.57
C GLY A 104 16.17 0.58 -9.56
N TYR A 105 15.24 1.52 -9.36
CA TYR A 105 14.15 1.37 -8.43
C TYR A 105 13.14 0.34 -8.94
N MET A 106 12.89 -0.66 -8.11
CA MET A 106 11.81 -1.62 -8.26
C MET A 106 11.17 -1.85 -6.89
N PRO A 107 9.85 -1.63 -6.73
CA PRO A 107 9.18 -1.90 -5.47
C PRO A 107 9.31 -3.39 -5.12
N LYS A 108 9.62 -3.68 -3.86
CA LYS A 108 9.86 -5.06 -3.36
C LYS A 108 8.68 -5.61 -2.57
N TYR A 109 7.74 -4.76 -2.19
CA TYR A 109 6.62 -5.10 -1.34
C TYR A 109 5.29 -4.93 -2.08
N PRO A 110 4.80 -5.95 -2.81
CA PRO A 110 3.39 -6.00 -3.21
C PRO A 110 2.49 -5.78 -1.98
N LEU A 111 1.28 -5.25 -2.16
CA LEU A 111 0.43 -4.80 -1.05
C LEU A 111 0.20 -5.89 0.01
N LYS A 112 0.07 -7.15 -0.39
CA LYS A 112 -0.10 -8.28 0.54
C LYS A 112 1.11 -8.46 1.45
N GLU A 113 2.32 -8.44 0.89
CA GLU A 113 3.58 -8.55 1.62
C GLU A 113 3.82 -7.33 2.50
N ALA A 114 3.50 -6.14 1.99
CA ALA A 114 3.57 -4.89 2.74
C ALA A 114 2.67 -4.91 3.97
N LEU A 115 1.42 -5.34 3.82
CA LEU A 115 0.48 -5.47 4.94
C LEU A 115 0.93 -6.52 5.95
N ARG A 116 1.44 -7.66 5.49
CA ARG A 116 1.97 -8.70 6.37
C ARG A 116 3.11 -8.16 7.24
N ASP A 117 4.11 -7.58 6.62
CA ASP A 117 5.28 -7.00 7.30
C ASP A 117 4.86 -5.89 8.28
N TYR A 118 3.93 -5.03 7.88
CA TYR A 118 3.39 -3.99 8.75
C TYR A 118 2.60 -4.53 9.94
N MET A 119 1.80 -5.57 9.73
CA MET A 119 1.08 -6.24 10.82
C MET A 119 2.04 -6.90 11.82
N GLU A 120 3.13 -7.52 11.33
CA GLU A 120 4.17 -8.10 12.18
C GLU A 120 4.87 -7.02 13.02
N GLU A 121 5.20 -5.88 12.44
CA GLU A 121 5.77 -4.73 13.17
C GLU A 121 4.81 -4.19 14.23
N LEU A 122 3.53 -3.97 13.88
CA LEU A 122 2.53 -3.52 14.84
C LEU A 122 2.33 -4.49 16.00
N TRP A 123 2.34 -5.79 15.71
CA TRP A 123 2.26 -6.83 16.73
C TRP A 123 3.46 -6.79 17.68
N ALA A 124 4.66 -6.69 17.12
CA ALA A 124 5.91 -6.61 17.91
C ALA A 124 5.95 -5.37 18.80
N ASP A 125 5.47 -4.22 18.31
CA ASP A 125 5.38 -3.00 19.10
C ASP A 125 4.33 -3.10 20.22
N GLY A 126 3.18 -3.71 19.93
CA GLY A 126 2.14 -3.98 20.94
C GLY A 126 2.55 -4.98 22.00
N ALA A 127 3.44 -5.92 21.68
CA ALA A 127 3.99 -6.88 22.65
C ALA A 127 5.09 -6.29 23.54
N ARG A 128 5.62 -5.10 23.21
CA ARG A 128 6.63 -4.37 23.98
C ARG A 128 6.03 -3.32 24.94
N GLY A 129 4.70 -3.10 24.85
CA GLY A 129 3.97 -2.09 25.64
C GLY A 129 3.27 -2.73 26.87
#